data_81cea840e789fe67e1af4960abf56644
#
_entry.id   81cea840e789fe67e1af4960abf56644
#
_cell.length_a   1.000
_cell.length_b   1.000
_cell.length_c   1.000
_cell.angle_alpha   90.00
_cell.angle_beta   90.00
_cell.angle_gamma   90.00
#
_symmetry.space_group_name_H-M   'P 1'
#
loop_
_entity.id
_entity.type
_entity.pdbx_description
1 polymer ?
#
loop_
_entity_poly.entity_id
_entity_poly.type
_entity_poly.pdbx_seq_one_letter_code
_entity_poly.pdbx_strand_id
1 'polypeptide(L)'
;MKTTRTPEIMKAVVNRGYGKGAVESFPYPSPGPGSVTIRVLHSLVHNNAIKLYRGSDLMLRKEPEWPCIPGGYGVGRIASLGPDTTAFKPGQLVMFEPFVHARDDPDVAILWGSNGGFDEKTNNFSKDNWHNGCWAEYTRSPLENTWAIDEDKITKLGLRTQDLVHLGPLAVVYGGLRKINVQAGETVLIAPATGIFSGGAVHVARAMGANVIAASRNADGLKELERKYPGIKTVQIKGGEEDAAAIAAHGPIDAFVDVSPTEATGSSHLGVGMTAVKTGGRICLMGGRGDQSLPHPYLFMVVKDITIRGSWMYEKASCQIIDQDGGSWCP
;
A
#
# COMPACT_ATOMS: atom_id res chain seq x y z
N MET A 1 3.41 32.28 -21.43
CA MET A 1 3.63 30.88 -21.07
C MET A 1 4.23 30.16 -22.28
N LYS A 2 5.46 29.62 -22.16
CA LYS A 2 6.00 28.76 -23.22
C LYS A 2 5.17 27.52 -23.30
N THR A 3 4.41 27.32 -24.35
CA THR A 3 3.77 26.04 -24.70
C THR A 3 4.90 25.04 -24.96
N THR A 4 5.30 24.29 -23.94
CA THR A 4 6.19 23.15 -24.13
C THR A 4 5.42 22.14 -24.95
N ARG A 5 5.88 21.91 -26.18
CA ARG A 5 5.30 20.88 -27.08
C ARG A 5 5.33 19.55 -26.36
N THR A 6 4.21 18.83 -26.31
CA THR A 6 4.12 17.47 -25.76
C THR A 6 5.15 16.59 -26.49
N PRO A 7 6.03 15.88 -25.78
CA PRO A 7 7.00 15.00 -26.44
C PRO A 7 6.28 13.83 -27.11
N GLU A 8 6.81 13.34 -28.22
CA GLU A 8 6.32 12.14 -28.89
C GLU A 8 6.86 10.86 -28.22
N ILE A 9 8.04 10.99 -27.61
CA ILE A 9 8.82 9.88 -27.02
C ILE A 9 9.29 10.31 -25.64
N MET A 10 9.35 9.36 -24.73
CA MET A 10 9.88 9.49 -23.35
C MET A 10 10.92 8.42 -23.06
N LYS A 11 11.66 8.55 -21.96
CA LYS A 11 12.47 7.47 -21.38
C LYS A 11 11.66 6.70 -20.36
N ALA A 12 11.80 5.37 -20.39
CA ALA A 12 11.13 4.47 -19.47
C ALA A 12 12.00 3.24 -19.15
N VAL A 13 11.79 2.63 -18.00
CA VAL A 13 12.29 1.29 -17.71
C VAL A 13 11.36 0.29 -18.37
N VAL A 14 11.78 -0.25 -19.51
CA VAL A 14 10.98 -1.20 -20.30
C VAL A 14 11.42 -2.63 -19.97
N ASN A 15 10.49 -3.42 -19.44
CA ASN A 15 10.69 -4.85 -19.20
C ASN A 15 10.30 -5.64 -20.44
N ARG A 16 11.17 -6.58 -20.86
CA ARG A 16 10.95 -7.53 -21.96
C ARG A 16 10.95 -8.98 -21.47
N GLY A 17 10.77 -9.18 -20.19
CA GLY A 17 10.78 -10.44 -19.45
C GLY A 17 11.21 -10.20 -18.02
N TYR A 18 11.01 -11.17 -17.13
CA TYR A 18 11.42 -11.04 -15.73
C TYR A 18 12.92 -10.76 -15.61
N GLY A 19 13.26 -9.68 -14.88
CA GLY A 19 14.64 -9.22 -14.70
C GLY A 19 15.31 -8.66 -15.96
N LYS A 20 14.58 -8.47 -17.05
CA LYS A 20 15.10 -8.00 -18.34
C LYS A 20 14.63 -6.59 -18.67
N GLY A 21 14.81 -5.66 -17.73
CA GLY A 21 14.48 -4.26 -17.91
C GLY A 21 15.69 -3.43 -18.31
N ALA A 22 15.46 -2.47 -19.19
CA ALA A 22 16.43 -1.46 -19.59
C ALA A 22 15.76 -0.09 -19.74
N VAL A 23 16.55 0.99 -19.64
CA VAL A 23 16.06 2.33 -19.97
C VAL A 23 16.04 2.47 -21.50
N GLU A 24 14.84 2.59 -22.04
CA GLU A 24 14.62 2.69 -23.49
C GLU A 24 13.80 3.94 -23.83
N SER A 25 13.74 4.25 -25.12
CA SER A 25 12.80 5.21 -25.67
C SER A 25 11.44 4.53 -25.85
N PHE A 26 10.37 5.16 -25.36
CA PHE A 26 9.01 4.63 -25.39
C PHE A 26 8.03 5.71 -25.81
N PRO A 27 6.92 5.38 -26.47
CA PRO A 27 5.91 6.37 -26.84
C PRO A 27 5.35 7.15 -25.63
N TYR A 28 5.14 8.44 -25.82
CA TYR A 28 4.47 9.28 -24.80
C TYR A 28 3.03 8.79 -24.58
N PRO A 29 2.61 8.57 -23.32
CA PRO A 29 1.28 8.08 -23.01
C PRO A 29 0.25 9.21 -23.06
N SER A 30 -0.40 9.39 -24.21
CA SER A 30 -1.50 10.37 -24.35
C SER A 30 -2.70 9.99 -23.47
N PRO A 31 -3.34 10.96 -22.77
CA PRO A 31 -4.50 10.67 -21.95
C PRO A 31 -5.74 10.46 -22.83
N GLY A 32 -6.56 9.48 -22.46
CA GLY A 32 -7.90 9.26 -23.00
C GLY A 32 -8.98 9.66 -21.97
N PRO A 33 -10.26 9.35 -22.25
CA PRO A 33 -11.33 9.55 -21.28
C PRO A 33 -11.00 8.86 -19.94
N GLY A 34 -11.33 9.52 -18.81
CA GLY A 34 -11.08 9.02 -17.47
C GLY A 34 -9.62 8.95 -17.04
N SER A 35 -8.73 9.68 -17.71
CA SER A 35 -7.31 9.63 -17.36
C SER A 35 -6.58 10.97 -17.54
N VAL A 36 -5.44 11.09 -16.92
CA VAL A 36 -4.48 12.18 -17.11
C VAL A 36 -3.11 11.61 -17.42
N THR A 37 -2.27 12.39 -18.11
CA THR A 37 -0.82 12.11 -18.18
C THR A 37 -0.09 12.93 -17.15
N ILE A 38 0.78 12.27 -16.40
CA ILE A 38 1.56 12.85 -15.32
C ILE A 38 3.04 12.82 -15.69
N ARG A 39 3.74 13.93 -15.57
CA ARG A 39 5.20 13.97 -15.57
C ARG A 39 5.67 13.48 -14.20
N VAL A 40 6.27 12.32 -14.15
CA VAL A 40 6.73 11.69 -12.91
C VAL A 40 7.92 12.46 -12.35
N LEU A 41 7.85 12.83 -11.08
CA LEU A 41 8.96 13.42 -10.34
C LEU A 41 9.67 12.37 -9.49
N HIS A 42 8.91 11.57 -8.79
CA HIS A 42 9.40 10.51 -7.92
C HIS A 42 8.50 9.29 -8.00
N SER A 43 9.10 8.11 -7.99
CA SER A 43 8.39 6.83 -7.95
C SER A 43 8.94 5.96 -6.84
N LEU A 44 8.06 5.26 -6.13
CA LEU A 44 8.44 4.35 -5.07
C LEU A 44 8.95 3.03 -5.65
N VAL A 45 10.15 2.64 -5.23
CA VAL A 45 10.69 1.30 -5.46
C VAL A 45 10.71 0.56 -4.12
N HIS A 46 9.84 -0.41 -3.96
CA HIS A 46 9.74 -1.22 -2.74
C HIS A 46 9.99 -2.70 -3.03
N ASN A 47 10.23 -3.49 -1.97
CA ASN A 47 10.63 -4.90 -2.11
C ASN A 47 9.67 -5.74 -2.95
N ASN A 48 8.35 -5.55 -2.80
CA ASN A 48 7.37 -6.30 -3.60
C ASN A 48 7.47 -5.95 -5.09
N ALA A 49 7.73 -4.68 -5.44
CA ALA A 49 7.94 -4.29 -6.83
C ALA A 49 9.18 -4.96 -7.43
N ILE A 50 10.27 -5.07 -6.65
CA ILE A 50 11.49 -5.78 -7.08
C ILE A 50 11.22 -7.26 -7.29
N LYS A 51 10.45 -7.90 -6.40
CA LYS A 51 10.07 -9.33 -6.53
C LYS A 51 9.25 -9.57 -7.79
N LEU A 52 8.23 -8.73 -8.03
CA LEU A 52 7.42 -8.79 -9.24
C LEU A 52 8.27 -8.59 -10.49
N TYR A 53 9.18 -7.61 -10.47
CA TYR A 53 10.14 -7.38 -11.55
C TYR A 53 10.98 -8.62 -11.86
N ARG A 54 11.41 -9.37 -10.84
CA ARG A 54 12.21 -10.59 -10.98
C ARG A 54 11.40 -11.85 -11.24
N GLY A 55 10.07 -11.78 -11.16
CA GLY A 55 9.20 -12.96 -11.27
C GLY A 55 9.33 -13.93 -10.09
N SER A 56 9.87 -13.47 -8.95
CA SER A 56 10.12 -14.31 -7.79
C SER A 56 8.92 -14.46 -6.86
N ASP A 57 7.91 -13.61 -7.02
CA ASP A 57 6.67 -13.65 -6.23
C ASP A 57 5.52 -13.08 -7.06
N LEU A 58 4.75 -13.94 -7.66
CA LEU A 58 3.64 -13.56 -8.52
C LEU A 58 2.33 -13.38 -7.74
N MET A 59 2.28 -13.73 -6.45
CA MET A 59 1.07 -13.62 -5.61
C MET A 59 -0.20 -14.10 -6.33
N LEU A 60 -0.15 -15.26 -6.99
CA LEU A 60 -1.23 -15.84 -7.80
C LEU A 60 -1.57 -15.05 -9.09
N ARG A 61 -0.77 -14.05 -9.46
CA ARG A 61 -1.01 -13.26 -10.67
C ARG A 61 -0.57 -14.00 -11.92
N LYS A 62 -1.24 -13.68 -13.01
CA LYS A 62 -0.80 -14.13 -14.34
C LYS A 62 0.44 -13.34 -14.80
N GLU A 63 1.26 -13.96 -15.63
CA GLU A 63 2.37 -13.29 -16.28
C GLU A 63 1.86 -12.11 -17.14
N PRO A 64 2.53 -10.95 -17.09
CA PRO A 64 2.15 -9.82 -17.93
C PRO A 64 2.52 -10.07 -19.40
N GLU A 65 1.87 -9.37 -20.28
CA GLU A 65 2.39 -9.25 -21.65
C GLU A 65 3.61 -8.34 -21.70
N TRP A 66 4.59 -8.76 -22.49
CA TRP A 66 5.80 -7.99 -22.71
C TRP A 66 5.76 -7.27 -24.10
N PRO A 67 6.35 -6.08 -24.25
CA PRO A 67 7.05 -5.30 -23.21
C PRO A 67 6.08 -4.53 -22.30
N CYS A 68 6.46 -4.25 -21.05
CA CYS A 68 5.70 -3.41 -20.15
C CYS A 68 6.59 -2.50 -19.28
N ILE A 69 6.03 -1.44 -18.75
CA ILE A 69 6.70 -0.53 -17.82
C ILE A 69 6.17 -0.81 -16.41
N PRO A 70 7.03 -1.15 -15.43
CA PRO A 70 6.60 -1.37 -14.05
C PRO A 70 6.39 -0.07 -13.27
N GLY A 71 5.95 -0.22 -11.99
CA GLY A 71 5.81 0.88 -11.03
C GLY A 71 4.38 1.41 -10.93
N GLY A 72 3.89 1.59 -9.70
CA GLY A 72 2.50 2.00 -9.47
C GLY A 72 2.32 3.17 -8.49
N TYR A 73 3.30 3.46 -7.63
CA TYR A 73 3.23 4.57 -6.67
C TYR A 73 4.15 5.70 -7.08
N GLY A 74 3.66 6.91 -7.07
CA GLY A 74 4.51 8.05 -7.36
C GLY A 74 3.87 9.40 -7.10
N VAL A 75 4.69 10.43 -7.31
CA VAL A 75 4.35 11.84 -7.25
C VAL A 75 4.81 12.52 -8.54
N GLY A 76 4.00 13.39 -9.08
CA GLY A 76 4.32 14.07 -10.33
C GLY A 76 3.47 15.30 -10.57
N ARG A 77 3.62 15.88 -11.75
CA ARG A 77 2.81 17.01 -12.17
C ARG A 77 1.95 16.64 -13.38
N ILE A 78 0.71 17.08 -13.38
CA ILE A 78 -0.19 16.91 -14.53
C ILE A 78 0.48 17.53 -15.77
N ALA A 79 0.72 16.71 -16.78
CA ALA A 79 1.29 17.12 -18.06
C ALA A 79 0.21 17.40 -19.09
N SER A 80 -0.80 16.52 -19.19
CA SER A 80 -1.96 16.67 -20.08
C SER A 80 -3.22 16.03 -19.48
N LEU A 81 -4.37 16.56 -19.90
CA LEU A 81 -5.69 16.19 -19.39
C LEU A 81 -6.43 15.37 -20.43
N GLY A 82 -7.15 14.35 -19.98
CA GLY A 82 -8.16 13.69 -20.79
C GLY A 82 -9.38 14.60 -21.03
N PRO A 83 -10.21 14.27 -22.03
CA PRO A 83 -11.28 15.18 -22.50
C PRO A 83 -12.39 15.43 -21.48
N ASP A 84 -12.54 14.56 -20.49
CA ASP A 84 -13.56 14.59 -19.43
C ASP A 84 -13.02 15.02 -18.06
N THR A 85 -11.77 15.50 -18.00
CA THR A 85 -11.13 15.94 -16.76
C THR A 85 -11.69 17.30 -16.31
N THR A 86 -12.20 17.38 -15.08
CA THR A 86 -12.77 18.61 -14.52
C THR A 86 -12.06 19.10 -13.26
N ALA A 87 -11.43 18.18 -12.50
CA ALA A 87 -10.85 18.50 -11.18
C ALA A 87 -9.36 18.89 -11.21
N PHE A 88 -8.67 18.63 -12.31
CA PHE A 88 -7.23 18.86 -12.43
C PHE A 88 -6.89 19.94 -13.43
N LYS A 89 -5.69 20.53 -13.28
CA LYS A 89 -5.11 21.49 -14.22
C LYS A 89 -3.65 21.15 -14.54
N PRO A 90 -3.16 21.48 -15.74
CA PRO A 90 -1.75 21.27 -16.09
C PRO A 90 -0.80 21.94 -15.08
N GLY A 91 0.29 21.26 -14.74
CA GLY A 91 1.29 21.70 -13.77
C GLY A 91 0.94 21.36 -12.31
N GLN A 92 -0.29 21.00 -11.99
CA GLN A 92 -0.72 20.66 -10.63
C GLN A 92 0.07 19.47 -10.08
N LEU A 93 0.54 19.61 -8.84
CA LEU A 93 1.21 18.52 -8.12
C LEU A 93 0.18 17.48 -7.69
N VAL A 94 0.48 16.22 -7.97
CA VAL A 94 -0.41 15.08 -7.65
C VAL A 94 0.40 13.90 -7.15
N MET A 95 -0.20 13.09 -6.31
CA MET A 95 0.23 11.71 -6.09
C MET A 95 -0.67 10.77 -6.90
N PHE A 96 -0.17 9.59 -7.20
CA PHE A 96 -0.93 8.53 -7.86
C PHE A 96 -0.55 7.16 -7.27
N GLU A 97 -1.48 6.22 -7.35
CA GLU A 97 -1.36 4.93 -6.69
C GLU A 97 -1.98 3.81 -7.55
N PRO A 98 -1.57 2.53 -7.33
CA PRO A 98 -1.82 1.46 -8.29
C PRO A 98 -3.17 0.74 -8.15
N PHE A 99 -3.99 1.01 -7.14
CA PHE A 99 -5.19 0.21 -6.87
C PHE A 99 -6.36 0.65 -7.76
N VAL A 100 -6.40 0.12 -8.97
CA VAL A 100 -7.39 0.48 -10.00
C VAL A 100 -8.54 -0.52 -10.00
N HIS A 101 -9.77 0.01 -9.89
CA HIS A 101 -11.01 -0.75 -10.08
C HIS A 101 -11.60 -0.48 -11.46
N ALA A 102 -12.27 -1.47 -12.04
CA ALA A 102 -13.17 -1.21 -13.14
C ALA A 102 -14.34 -0.33 -12.64
N ARG A 103 -14.82 0.59 -13.49
CA ARG A 103 -15.87 1.54 -13.10
C ARG A 103 -17.25 0.90 -13.00
N ASP A 104 -17.46 -0.16 -13.75
CA ASP A 104 -18.72 -0.88 -13.94
C ASP A 104 -18.76 -2.25 -13.28
N ASP A 105 -17.63 -2.70 -12.69
CA ASP A 105 -17.53 -4.01 -12.06
C ASP A 105 -16.65 -3.94 -10.79
N PRO A 106 -17.25 -3.99 -9.60
CA PRO A 106 -16.53 -3.89 -8.33
C PRO A 106 -15.61 -5.11 -8.05
N ASP A 107 -15.84 -6.24 -8.70
CA ASP A 107 -15.04 -7.46 -8.54
C ASP A 107 -13.76 -7.41 -9.38
N VAL A 108 -13.64 -6.45 -10.30
CA VAL A 108 -12.46 -6.26 -11.14
C VAL A 108 -11.59 -5.17 -10.54
N ALA A 109 -10.49 -5.60 -9.93
CA ALA A 109 -9.46 -4.70 -9.39
C ALA A 109 -8.06 -5.23 -9.70
N ILE A 110 -7.13 -4.31 -9.94
CA ILE A 110 -5.74 -4.61 -10.27
C ILE A 110 -4.78 -3.72 -9.47
N LEU A 111 -3.52 -4.13 -9.42
CA LEU A 111 -2.43 -3.25 -9.06
C LEU A 111 -1.71 -2.81 -10.33
N TRP A 112 -2.04 -1.64 -10.82
CA TRP A 112 -1.45 -1.02 -11.98
C TRP A 112 0.08 -0.96 -11.89
N GLY A 113 0.79 -1.24 -13.00
CA GLY A 113 2.24 -1.31 -13.02
C GLY A 113 2.87 -2.45 -12.21
N SER A 114 2.05 -3.40 -11.73
CA SER A 114 2.49 -4.58 -10.99
C SER A 114 2.41 -5.89 -11.80
N ASN A 115 2.12 -5.77 -13.09
CA ASN A 115 2.13 -6.88 -14.05
C ASN A 115 0.96 -7.88 -13.89
N GLY A 116 0.03 -7.85 -14.81
CA GLY A 116 -1.07 -8.79 -14.94
C GLY A 116 -2.14 -8.70 -13.83
N GLY A 117 -3.18 -9.48 -13.99
CA GLY A 117 -4.28 -9.68 -13.06
C GLY A 117 -4.23 -11.04 -12.37
N PHE A 118 -5.22 -11.34 -11.52
CA PHE A 118 -5.34 -12.62 -10.83
C PHE A 118 -6.00 -13.70 -11.68
N ASP A 119 -6.88 -13.30 -12.58
CA ASP A 119 -7.63 -14.16 -13.50
C ASP A 119 -7.60 -13.57 -14.92
N GLU A 120 -8.32 -14.20 -15.84
CA GLU A 120 -8.35 -13.75 -17.23
C GLU A 120 -9.02 -12.37 -17.38
N LYS A 121 -10.10 -12.10 -16.65
CA LYS A 121 -10.83 -10.84 -16.70
C LYS A 121 -9.99 -9.67 -16.21
N THR A 122 -9.40 -9.81 -15.03
CA THR A 122 -8.51 -8.80 -14.44
C THR A 122 -7.21 -8.63 -15.22
N ASN A 123 -6.69 -9.73 -15.83
CA ASN A 123 -5.51 -9.65 -16.69
C ASN A 123 -5.79 -8.87 -17.98
N ASN A 124 -6.94 -9.11 -18.65
CA ASN A 124 -7.36 -8.35 -19.83
C ASN A 124 -7.59 -6.88 -19.48
N PHE A 125 -8.26 -6.59 -18.34
CA PHE A 125 -8.44 -5.23 -17.87
C PHE A 125 -7.12 -4.49 -17.67
N SER A 126 -6.12 -5.15 -17.05
CA SER A 126 -4.78 -4.61 -16.87
C SER A 126 -4.10 -4.35 -18.21
N LYS A 127 -4.08 -5.36 -19.11
CA LYS A 127 -3.43 -5.30 -20.40
C LYS A 127 -4.00 -4.20 -21.30
N ASP A 128 -5.32 -4.16 -21.44
CA ASP A 128 -5.98 -3.32 -22.45
C ASP A 128 -6.07 -1.85 -22.01
N ASN A 129 -6.08 -1.58 -20.70
CA ASN A 129 -6.29 -0.25 -20.18
C ASN A 129 -5.08 0.33 -19.41
N TRP A 130 -4.43 -0.50 -18.58
CA TRP A 130 -3.45 -0.02 -17.59
C TRP A 130 -2.16 -0.85 -17.61
N HIS A 131 -1.68 -1.15 -18.82
CA HIS A 131 -0.53 -2.01 -19.05
C HIS A 131 0.78 -1.43 -18.53
N ASN A 132 1.00 -0.12 -18.75
CA ASN A 132 2.26 0.55 -18.43
C ASN A 132 2.16 1.37 -17.15
N GLY A 133 3.10 1.17 -16.24
CA GLY A 133 3.22 1.87 -14.97
C GLY A 133 4.06 3.15 -15.04
N CYS A 134 4.69 3.51 -13.91
CA CYS A 134 5.27 4.83 -13.71
C CYS A 134 6.81 4.86 -13.60
N TRP A 135 7.53 3.79 -13.87
CA TRP A 135 8.99 3.87 -13.94
C TRP A 135 9.43 4.45 -15.30
N ALA A 136 8.98 5.67 -15.54
CA ALA A 136 9.13 6.42 -16.78
C ALA A 136 9.11 7.93 -16.51
N GLU A 137 9.48 8.74 -17.49
CA GLU A 137 9.36 10.20 -17.38
C GLU A 137 7.89 10.68 -17.32
N TYR A 138 6.99 9.94 -17.97
CA TYR A 138 5.56 10.20 -17.98
C TYR A 138 4.77 8.91 -17.79
N THR A 139 3.60 9.02 -17.18
CA THR A 139 2.68 7.90 -17.00
C THR A 139 1.25 8.36 -17.19
N ARG A 140 0.39 7.46 -17.71
CA ARG A 140 -1.05 7.67 -17.78
C ARG A 140 -1.69 7.09 -16.52
N SER A 141 -2.38 7.93 -15.74
CA SER A 141 -3.05 7.55 -14.51
C SER A 141 -4.56 7.70 -14.65
N PRO A 142 -5.36 6.76 -14.09
CA PRO A 142 -6.80 6.97 -13.96
C PRO A 142 -7.09 8.21 -13.10
N LEU A 143 -8.16 8.93 -13.40
CA LEU A 143 -8.61 10.08 -12.59
C LEU A 143 -8.86 9.66 -11.14
N GLU A 144 -9.45 8.49 -10.92
CA GLU A 144 -9.80 7.94 -9.62
C GLU A 144 -8.58 7.52 -8.77
N ASN A 145 -7.41 7.40 -9.40
CA ASN A 145 -6.17 7.04 -8.75
C ASN A 145 -5.16 8.19 -8.71
N THR A 146 -5.64 9.40 -9.01
CA THR A 146 -4.83 10.64 -9.04
C THR A 146 -5.38 11.58 -7.98
N TRP A 147 -4.53 12.05 -7.07
CA TRP A 147 -4.89 12.86 -5.91
C TRP A 147 -4.15 14.19 -5.94
N ALA A 148 -4.86 15.28 -5.88
CA ALA A 148 -4.26 16.61 -5.79
C ALA A 148 -3.49 16.77 -4.47
N ILE A 149 -2.35 17.43 -4.53
CA ILE A 149 -1.53 17.73 -3.35
C ILE A 149 -1.53 19.25 -3.15
N ASP A 150 -1.82 19.66 -1.92
CA ASP A 150 -1.70 21.05 -1.48
C ASP A 150 -0.21 21.40 -1.26
N GLU A 151 0.38 22.11 -2.21
CA GLU A 151 1.81 22.49 -2.17
C GLU A 151 2.11 23.46 -1.01
N ASP A 152 1.18 24.31 -0.63
CA ASP A 152 1.35 25.23 0.51
C ASP A 152 1.41 24.45 1.83
N LYS A 153 0.54 23.43 1.96
CA LYS A 153 0.51 22.57 3.14
C LYS A 153 1.81 21.77 3.29
N ILE A 154 2.29 21.13 2.22
CA ILE A 154 3.56 20.37 2.30
C ILE A 154 4.76 21.27 2.59
N THR A 155 4.78 22.48 2.04
CA THR A 155 5.83 23.47 2.30
C THR A 155 5.81 23.90 3.77
N LYS A 156 4.63 24.21 4.33
CA LYS A 156 4.48 24.54 5.75
C LYS A 156 4.90 23.41 6.69
N LEU A 157 4.72 22.17 6.27
CA LEU A 157 5.13 20.97 7.02
C LEU A 157 6.61 20.63 6.83
N GLY A 158 7.36 21.35 5.99
CA GLY A 158 8.76 21.10 5.68
C GLY A 158 8.99 19.80 4.91
N LEU A 159 7.96 19.27 4.24
CA LEU A 159 8.04 18.04 3.45
C LEU A 159 8.56 18.32 2.05
N ARG A 160 9.33 17.39 1.52
CA ARG A 160 9.80 17.41 0.14
C ARG A 160 8.89 16.54 -0.72
N THR A 161 8.80 16.82 -2.01
CA THR A 161 7.96 16.03 -2.94
C THR A 161 8.31 14.54 -2.95
N GLN A 162 9.59 14.21 -2.73
CA GLN A 162 10.04 12.81 -2.64
C GLN A 162 9.51 12.07 -1.40
N ASP A 163 9.23 12.79 -0.31
CA ASP A 163 8.73 12.18 0.93
C ASP A 163 7.28 11.70 0.74
N LEU A 164 6.55 12.31 -0.19
CA LEU A 164 5.15 12.03 -0.48
C LEU A 164 4.89 10.67 -1.15
N VAL A 165 5.93 10.02 -1.72
CA VAL A 165 5.77 8.68 -2.30
C VAL A 165 5.35 7.63 -1.26
N HIS A 166 5.57 7.91 0.02
CA HIS A 166 5.16 7.04 1.13
C HIS A 166 3.67 7.12 1.45
N LEU A 167 2.95 8.14 0.97
CA LEU A 167 1.49 8.27 1.21
C LEU A 167 0.71 7.05 0.68
N GLY A 168 1.11 6.49 -0.47
CA GLY A 168 0.48 5.30 -1.00
C GLY A 168 0.55 4.09 -0.05
N PRO A 169 1.72 3.64 0.42
CA PRO A 169 1.84 2.61 1.45
C PRO A 169 1.08 2.92 2.75
N LEU A 170 1.03 4.19 3.18
CA LEU A 170 0.26 4.59 4.37
C LEU A 170 -1.24 4.45 4.14
N ALA A 171 -1.74 4.80 2.95
CA ALA A 171 -3.14 4.63 2.59
C ALA A 171 -3.58 3.14 2.63
N VAL A 172 -2.70 2.22 2.21
CA VAL A 172 -2.96 0.78 2.27
C VAL A 172 -3.26 0.33 3.70
N VAL A 173 -2.37 0.63 4.63
CA VAL A 173 -2.52 0.19 6.03
C VAL A 173 -3.62 0.95 6.76
N TYR A 174 -3.85 2.21 6.42
CA TYR A 174 -5.00 2.96 6.89
C TYR A 174 -6.33 2.28 6.50
N GLY A 175 -6.42 1.80 5.25
CA GLY A 175 -7.58 1.04 4.79
C GLY A 175 -7.86 -0.19 5.65
N GLY A 176 -6.84 -0.97 6.02
CA GLY A 176 -6.97 -2.12 6.90
C GLY A 176 -7.44 -1.75 8.31
N LEU A 177 -6.82 -0.74 8.92
CA LEU A 177 -7.19 -0.24 10.25
C LEU A 177 -8.63 0.29 10.28
N ARG A 178 -9.05 1.01 9.24
CA ARG A 178 -10.44 1.48 9.07
C ARG A 178 -11.42 0.33 8.92
N LYS A 179 -11.08 -0.71 8.14
CA LYS A 179 -11.97 -1.86 7.91
C LYS A 179 -12.31 -2.63 9.17
N ILE A 180 -11.42 -2.66 10.15
CA ILE A 180 -11.67 -3.25 11.47
C ILE A 180 -12.07 -2.20 12.51
N ASN A 181 -12.35 -0.98 12.08
CA ASN A 181 -12.88 0.11 12.89
C ASN A 181 -12.03 0.39 14.15
N VAL A 182 -10.72 0.55 13.99
CA VAL A 182 -9.82 0.94 15.07
C VAL A 182 -10.21 2.33 15.60
N GLN A 183 -10.31 2.44 16.92
CA GLN A 183 -10.67 3.67 17.63
C GLN A 183 -9.50 4.22 18.44
N ALA A 184 -9.53 5.53 18.72
CA ALA A 184 -8.58 6.15 19.63
C ALA A 184 -8.67 5.51 21.04
N GLY A 185 -7.50 5.30 21.66
CA GLY A 185 -7.38 4.65 22.96
C GLY A 185 -7.33 3.12 22.94
N GLU A 186 -7.70 2.48 21.84
CA GLU A 186 -7.58 1.03 21.70
C GLU A 186 -6.13 0.56 21.62
N THR A 187 -5.85 -0.65 22.06
CA THR A 187 -4.55 -1.30 21.93
C THR A 187 -4.51 -2.14 20.65
N VAL A 188 -3.60 -1.78 19.76
CA VAL A 188 -3.44 -2.43 18.44
C VAL A 188 -2.09 -3.14 18.38
N LEU A 189 -2.10 -4.44 18.19
CA LEU A 189 -0.94 -5.24 17.86
C LEU A 189 -0.68 -5.19 16.35
N ILE A 190 0.55 -4.87 15.97
CA ILE A 190 1.01 -4.93 14.57
C ILE A 190 2.16 -5.92 14.48
N ALA A 191 2.00 -6.98 13.69
CA ALA A 191 3.02 -7.99 13.48
C ALA A 191 2.93 -8.60 12.06
N PRO A 192 4.10 -8.67 11.37
CA PRO A 192 5.40 -8.06 11.73
C PRO A 192 5.37 -6.55 11.58
N ALA A 193 6.15 -5.79 12.38
CA ALA A 193 6.05 -4.32 12.45
C ALA A 193 7.17 -3.56 11.70
N THR A 194 8.21 -4.22 11.21
CA THR A 194 9.45 -3.54 10.76
C THR A 194 9.62 -3.44 9.24
N GLY A 195 8.59 -3.76 8.45
CA GLY A 195 8.59 -3.57 6.99
C GLY A 195 8.07 -2.18 6.57
N ILE A 196 8.15 -1.85 5.28
CA ILE A 196 7.69 -0.55 4.77
C ILE A 196 6.18 -0.34 5.01
N PHE A 197 5.35 -1.32 4.72
CA PHE A 197 3.90 -1.25 4.99
C PHE A 197 3.60 -1.42 6.47
N SER A 198 4.20 -2.39 7.13
CA SER A 198 3.92 -2.67 8.53
C SER A 198 4.50 -1.62 9.49
N GLY A 199 5.65 -1.03 9.20
CA GLY A 199 6.13 0.17 9.91
C GLY A 199 5.22 1.37 9.67
N GLY A 200 4.67 1.49 8.44
CA GLY A 200 3.61 2.44 8.15
C GLY A 200 2.35 2.21 8.99
N ALA A 201 1.97 0.94 9.25
CA ALA A 201 0.83 0.63 10.11
C ALA A 201 1.04 1.09 11.56
N VAL A 202 2.26 0.99 12.10
CA VAL A 202 2.62 1.56 13.41
C VAL A 202 2.39 3.06 13.44
N HIS A 203 2.87 3.75 12.40
CA HIS A 203 2.69 5.20 12.27
C HIS A 203 1.21 5.59 12.20
N VAL A 204 0.45 4.96 11.30
CA VAL A 204 -0.97 5.27 11.07
C VAL A 204 -1.82 4.95 12.29
N ALA A 205 -1.63 3.79 12.94
CA ALA A 205 -2.38 3.43 14.14
C ALA A 205 -2.17 4.46 15.26
N ARG A 206 -0.93 4.94 15.45
CA ARG A 206 -0.65 6.02 16.40
C ARG A 206 -1.32 7.33 16.00
N ALA A 207 -1.29 7.70 14.73
CA ALA A 207 -1.97 8.91 14.24
C ALA A 207 -3.49 8.84 14.44
N MET A 208 -4.07 7.63 14.42
CA MET A 208 -5.47 7.38 14.78
C MET A 208 -5.73 7.40 16.30
N GLY A 209 -4.71 7.63 17.12
CA GLY A 209 -4.83 7.68 18.58
C GLY A 209 -4.78 6.34 19.29
N ALA A 210 -4.39 5.26 18.61
CA ALA A 210 -4.27 3.94 19.21
C ALA A 210 -2.98 3.78 20.04
N ASN A 211 -3.03 2.92 21.05
CA ASN A 211 -1.87 2.39 21.74
C ASN A 211 -1.28 1.25 20.91
N VAL A 212 -0.01 1.36 20.51
CA VAL A 212 0.58 0.39 19.59
C VAL A 212 1.54 -0.56 20.30
N ILE A 213 1.36 -1.86 20.05
CA ILE A 213 2.33 -2.92 20.31
C ILE A 213 2.90 -3.34 18.95
N ALA A 214 4.19 -3.10 18.74
CA ALA A 214 4.90 -3.47 17.52
C ALA A 214 5.69 -4.75 17.75
N ALA A 215 5.35 -5.84 17.06
CA ALA A 215 6.05 -7.11 17.20
C ALA A 215 6.76 -7.51 15.90
N SER A 216 7.99 -8.00 16.02
CA SER A 216 8.81 -8.43 14.88
C SER A 216 9.97 -9.33 15.30
N ARG A 217 10.51 -10.11 14.38
CA ARG A 217 11.77 -10.85 14.59
C ARG A 217 13.00 -9.92 14.58
N ASN A 218 12.91 -8.79 13.89
CA ASN A 218 14.01 -7.83 13.71
C ASN A 218 14.13 -6.90 14.93
N ALA A 219 15.03 -7.23 15.88
CA ALA A 219 15.25 -6.47 17.09
C ALA A 219 15.74 -5.03 16.82
N ASP A 220 16.60 -4.83 15.82
CA ASP A 220 17.14 -3.50 15.52
C ASP A 220 16.07 -2.60 14.88
N GLY A 221 15.23 -3.15 14.01
CA GLY A 221 14.06 -2.43 13.49
C GLY A 221 13.07 -2.06 14.59
N LEU A 222 12.88 -2.88 15.62
CA LEU A 222 12.03 -2.54 16.77
C LEU A 222 12.63 -1.40 17.60
N LYS A 223 13.93 -1.40 17.87
CA LYS A 223 14.62 -0.28 18.54
C LYS A 223 14.50 1.03 17.76
N GLU A 224 14.57 0.96 16.43
CA GLU A 224 14.38 2.14 15.60
C GLU A 224 12.95 2.67 15.70
N LEU A 225 11.94 1.79 15.70
CA LEU A 225 10.56 2.17 15.91
C LEU A 225 10.33 2.82 17.27
N GLU A 226 10.92 2.29 18.35
CA GLU A 226 10.88 2.90 19.70
C GLU A 226 11.46 4.32 19.70
N ARG A 227 12.64 4.47 19.08
CA ARG A 227 13.30 5.78 18.97
C ARG A 227 12.46 6.77 18.17
N LYS A 228 11.83 6.32 17.08
CA LYS A 228 11.03 7.17 16.20
C LYS A 228 9.66 7.50 16.79
N TYR A 229 9.08 6.58 17.54
CA TYR A 229 7.73 6.70 18.10
C TYR A 229 7.72 6.48 19.62
N PRO A 230 8.15 7.45 20.42
CA PRO A 230 8.14 7.31 21.89
C PRO A 230 6.76 6.90 22.40
N GLY A 231 6.74 5.93 23.32
CA GLY A 231 5.53 5.42 23.97
C GLY A 231 4.91 4.19 23.32
N ILE A 232 5.34 3.73 22.14
CA ILE A 232 4.95 2.40 21.67
C ILE A 232 5.59 1.30 22.55
N LYS A 233 4.96 0.12 22.51
CA LYS A 233 5.55 -1.08 23.11
C LYS A 233 6.12 -1.95 22.00
N THR A 234 7.22 -2.64 22.26
CA THR A 234 7.80 -3.56 21.27
C THR A 234 8.00 -4.95 21.86
N VAL A 235 7.81 -5.97 21.00
CA VAL A 235 8.02 -7.38 21.37
C VAL A 235 8.83 -8.06 20.28
N GLN A 236 9.98 -8.61 20.64
CA GLN A 236 10.73 -9.43 19.71
C GLN A 236 10.14 -10.84 19.63
N ILE A 237 9.67 -11.25 18.45
CA ILE A 237 9.20 -12.61 18.17
C ILE A 237 10.40 -13.54 17.98
N LYS A 238 10.50 -14.56 18.81
CA LYS A 238 11.59 -15.56 18.82
C LYS A 238 11.17 -16.93 18.30
N GLY A 239 9.85 -17.16 18.16
CA GLY A 239 9.28 -18.41 17.66
C GLY A 239 8.92 -19.41 18.77
N GLY A 240 9.03 -19.01 20.03
CA GLY A 240 8.68 -19.84 21.18
C GLY A 240 7.31 -19.52 21.78
N GLU A 241 6.91 -20.32 22.78
CA GLU A 241 5.65 -20.12 23.51
C GLU A 241 5.65 -18.83 24.34
N GLU A 242 6.82 -18.34 24.71
CA GLU A 242 7.01 -17.08 25.43
C GLU A 242 6.58 -15.84 24.65
N ASP A 243 6.52 -15.90 23.32
CA ASP A 243 6.10 -14.76 22.49
C ASP A 243 4.67 -14.31 22.83
N ALA A 244 3.75 -15.26 23.03
CA ALA A 244 2.36 -14.95 23.39
C ALA A 244 2.27 -14.30 24.78
N ALA A 245 3.03 -14.80 25.75
CA ALA A 245 3.09 -14.23 27.10
C ALA A 245 3.69 -12.82 27.09
N ALA A 246 4.76 -12.60 26.30
CA ALA A 246 5.41 -11.29 26.16
C ALA A 246 4.45 -10.25 25.56
N ILE A 247 3.64 -10.62 24.57
CA ILE A 247 2.63 -9.74 24.00
C ILE A 247 1.50 -9.47 25.02
N ALA A 248 0.99 -10.52 25.67
CA ALA A 248 -0.10 -10.41 26.65
C ALA A 248 0.28 -9.57 27.89
N ALA A 249 1.55 -9.49 28.25
CA ALA A 249 2.06 -8.66 29.34
C ALA A 249 1.80 -7.16 29.14
N HIS A 250 1.53 -6.72 27.91
CA HIS A 250 1.19 -5.33 27.58
C HIS A 250 -0.31 -4.98 27.72
N GLY A 251 -1.12 -5.93 28.19
CA GLY A 251 -2.55 -5.74 28.44
C GLY A 251 -3.45 -6.32 27.34
N PRO A 252 -4.77 -6.12 27.47
CA PRO A 252 -5.74 -6.63 26.52
C PRO A 252 -5.56 -5.96 25.15
N ILE A 253 -5.58 -6.78 24.09
CA ILE A 253 -5.41 -6.33 22.70
C ILE A 253 -6.77 -6.25 22.02
N ASP A 254 -7.16 -5.04 21.62
CA ASP A 254 -8.43 -4.77 20.93
C ASP A 254 -8.41 -5.24 19.47
N ALA A 255 -7.30 -5.02 18.80
CA ALA A 255 -7.14 -5.36 17.39
C ALA A 255 -5.73 -5.88 17.07
N PHE A 256 -5.66 -6.81 16.12
CA PHE A 256 -4.42 -7.30 15.54
C PHE A 256 -4.41 -7.03 14.04
N VAL A 257 -3.31 -6.50 13.52
CA VAL A 257 -3.10 -6.25 12.09
C VAL A 257 -1.90 -7.04 11.61
N ASP A 258 -2.15 -7.98 10.70
CA ASP A 258 -1.13 -8.74 9.98
C ASP A 258 -0.82 -8.09 8.63
N VAL A 259 0.42 -7.64 8.46
CA VAL A 259 0.94 -7.08 7.19
C VAL A 259 2.16 -7.89 6.74
N SER A 260 2.03 -9.20 6.76
CA SER A 260 3.13 -10.12 6.48
C SER A 260 3.53 -10.14 5.02
N PRO A 261 4.81 -10.07 4.71
CA PRO A 261 5.31 -10.44 3.39
C PRO A 261 5.35 -11.98 3.23
N THR A 262 5.54 -12.46 2.01
CA THR A 262 5.64 -13.90 1.70
C THR A 262 6.72 -14.61 2.50
N GLU A 263 7.83 -13.92 2.81
CA GLU A 263 8.94 -14.44 3.63
C GLU A 263 8.58 -14.70 5.10
N ALA A 264 7.43 -14.23 5.53
CA ALA A 264 6.89 -14.53 6.85
C ALA A 264 6.02 -15.80 6.87
N THR A 265 5.88 -16.50 5.74
CA THR A 265 5.21 -17.81 5.67
C THR A 265 5.85 -18.77 6.68
N GLY A 266 5.02 -19.49 7.45
CA GLY A 266 5.47 -20.38 8.51
C GLY A 266 5.97 -19.71 9.80
N SER A 267 6.02 -18.38 9.88
CA SER A 267 6.39 -17.68 11.10
C SER A 267 5.26 -17.71 12.15
N SER A 268 5.62 -17.83 13.42
CA SER A 268 4.69 -17.95 14.55
C SER A 268 3.85 -16.70 14.82
N HIS A 269 4.27 -15.53 14.37
CA HIS A 269 3.65 -14.24 14.72
C HIS A 269 2.15 -14.16 14.42
N LEU A 270 1.67 -14.83 13.35
CA LEU A 270 0.25 -14.85 13.03
C LEU A 270 -0.56 -15.59 14.10
N GLY A 271 -0.14 -16.81 14.45
CA GLY A 271 -0.80 -17.60 15.50
C GLY A 271 -0.74 -16.92 16.86
N VAL A 272 0.44 -16.39 17.20
CA VAL A 272 0.66 -15.63 18.45
C VAL A 272 -0.23 -14.39 18.50
N GLY A 273 -0.28 -13.60 17.42
CA GLY A 273 -1.10 -12.39 17.34
C GLY A 273 -2.59 -12.70 17.43
N MET A 274 -3.08 -13.73 16.73
CA MET A 274 -4.47 -14.15 16.79
C MET A 274 -4.87 -14.60 18.20
N THR A 275 -4.00 -15.35 18.88
CA THR A 275 -4.26 -15.83 20.25
C THR A 275 -4.29 -14.71 21.28
N ALA A 276 -3.49 -13.69 21.10
CA ALA A 276 -3.35 -12.56 22.02
C ALA A 276 -4.56 -11.61 22.03
N VAL A 277 -5.38 -11.62 20.99
CA VAL A 277 -6.56 -10.73 20.89
C VAL A 277 -7.59 -11.09 21.98
N LYS A 278 -8.13 -10.05 22.65
CA LYS A 278 -9.16 -10.20 23.70
C LYS A 278 -10.49 -10.71 23.13
N THR A 279 -11.40 -11.11 24.03
CA THR A 279 -12.80 -11.40 23.68
C THR A 279 -13.45 -10.19 23.01
N GLY A 280 -14.20 -10.39 21.92
CA GLY A 280 -14.78 -9.34 21.10
C GLY A 280 -13.77 -8.58 20.25
N GLY A 281 -12.53 -9.05 20.17
CA GLY A 281 -11.48 -8.36 19.43
C GLY A 281 -11.53 -8.60 17.92
N ARG A 282 -10.69 -7.87 17.18
CA ARG A 282 -10.74 -7.83 15.71
C ARG A 282 -9.37 -8.08 15.11
N ILE A 283 -9.36 -8.81 13.99
CA ILE A 283 -8.13 -9.18 13.27
C ILE A 283 -8.26 -8.72 11.82
N CYS A 284 -7.28 -7.97 11.34
CA CYS A 284 -7.16 -7.59 9.94
C CYS A 284 -6.00 -8.35 9.29
N LEU A 285 -6.29 -9.10 8.24
CA LEU A 285 -5.30 -9.83 7.45
C LEU A 285 -5.05 -9.07 6.16
N MET A 286 -3.84 -8.51 6.02
CA MET A 286 -3.41 -7.75 4.84
C MET A 286 -2.18 -8.36 4.19
N GLY A 287 -1.66 -9.46 4.73
CA GLY A 287 -0.42 -10.08 4.29
C GLY A 287 -0.53 -10.86 2.99
N GLY A 288 0.62 -11.07 2.34
CA GLY A 288 0.77 -11.92 1.16
C GLY A 288 1.42 -13.27 1.49
N ARG A 289 1.05 -13.89 2.61
CA ARG A 289 1.59 -15.20 3.03
C ARG A 289 1.11 -16.32 2.11
N GLY A 290 1.97 -17.32 1.91
CA GLY A 290 1.65 -18.53 1.15
C GLY A 290 1.00 -19.64 1.99
N ASP A 291 0.64 -19.39 3.26
CA ASP A 291 -0.01 -20.39 4.11
C ASP A 291 -1.42 -20.68 3.59
N GLN A 292 -1.78 -21.96 3.55
CA GLN A 292 -3.09 -22.39 3.06
C GLN A 292 -4.16 -22.44 4.16
N SER A 293 -3.79 -22.24 5.43
CA SER A 293 -4.70 -22.27 6.56
C SER A 293 -4.36 -21.21 7.60
N LEU A 294 -5.38 -20.73 8.29
CA LEU A 294 -5.17 -19.88 9.46
C LEU A 294 -4.81 -20.77 10.66
N PRO A 295 -3.74 -20.43 11.41
CA PRO A 295 -3.28 -21.21 12.55
C PRO A 295 -4.15 -20.97 13.79
N HIS A 296 -5.46 -21.27 13.69
CA HIS A 296 -6.35 -20.98 14.82
C HIS A 296 -7.50 -21.98 14.96
N PRO A 297 -7.75 -22.51 16.17
CA PRO A 297 -8.86 -23.40 16.43
C PRO A 297 -10.21 -22.69 16.27
N TYR A 298 -11.12 -23.29 15.51
CA TYR A 298 -12.47 -22.77 15.28
C TYR A 298 -13.19 -22.42 16.60
N LEU A 299 -13.15 -23.33 17.59
CA LEU A 299 -13.83 -23.14 18.87
C LEU A 299 -13.32 -21.90 19.63
N PHE A 300 -12.03 -21.62 19.57
CA PHE A 300 -11.46 -20.43 20.20
C PHE A 300 -12.04 -19.13 19.61
N MET A 301 -12.21 -19.09 18.30
CA MET A 301 -12.82 -17.92 17.64
C MET A 301 -14.26 -17.72 18.08
N VAL A 302 -15.02 -18.83 18.20
CA VAL A 302 -16.41 -18.77 18.66
C VAL A 302 -16.50 -18.32 20.12
N VAL A 303 -15.70 -18.91 21.00
CA VAL A 303 -15.73 -18.61 22.45
C VAL A 303 -15.27 -17.18 22.75
N LYS A 304 -14.31 -16.67 21.98
CA LYS A 304 -13.82 -15.29 22.12
C LYS A 304 -14.57 -14.26 21.28
N ASP A 305 -15.57 -14.66 20.49
CA ASP A 305 -16.31 -13.74 19.60
C ASP A 305 -15.39 -12.89 18.73
N ILE A 306 -14.43 -13.54 18.03
CA ILE A 306 -13.40 -12.88 17.24
C ILE A 306 -13.92 -12.54 15.84
N THR A 307 -13.77 -11.31 15.41
CA THR A 307 -13.96 -10.91 14.04
C THR A 307 -12.65 -10.98 13.26
N ILE A 308 -12.62 -11.75 12.14
CA ILE A 308 -11.49 -11.74 11.19
C ILE A 308 -11.95 -11.10 9.89
N ARG A 309 -11.16 -10.17 9.38
CA ARG A 309 -11.42 -9.50 8.12
C ARG A 309 -10.18 -9.48 7.23
N GLY A 310 -10.32 -9.97 6.00
CA GLY A 310 -9.35 -9.75 4.95
C GLY A 310 -9.43 -8.30 4.44
N SER A 311 -8.29 -7.68 4.17
CA SER A 311 -8.22 -6.36 3.56
C SER A 311 -7.12 -6.34 2.50
N TRP A 312 -7.53 -6.17 1.26
CA TRP A 312 -6.62 -5.91 0.17
C TRP A 312 -6.71 -4.43 -0.19
N MET A 313 -5.61 -3.71 -0.02
CA MET A 313 -5.52 -2.26 -0.23
C MET A 313 -6.52 -1.45 0.65
N TYR A 314 -7.23 -0.50 0.11
CA TYR A 314 -8.12 0.42 0.83
C TYR A 314 -9.37 0.74 -0.01
N GLU A 315 -10.37 1.27 0.64
CA GLU A 315 -11.56 1.81 -0.04
C GLU A 315 -11.31 3.27 -0.41
N LYS A 316 -11.56 3.66 -1.66
CA LYS A 316 -11.31 5.03 -2.15
C LYS A 316 -12.01 6.10 -1.32
N ALA A 317 -13.23 5.84 -0.86
CA ALA A 317 -13.96 6.73 0.05
C ALA A 317 -13.19 7.02 1.35
N SER A 318 -12.37 6.09 1.83
CA SER A 318 -11.55 6.31 3.03
C SER A 318 -10.45 7.35 2.81
N CYS A 319 -9.94 7.49 1.60
CA CYS A 319 -8.91 8.49 1.27
C CYS A 319 -9.51 9.91 1.11
N GLN A 320 -10.76 10.02 0.67
CA GLN A 320 -11.45 11.31 0.52
C GLN A 320 -11.76 11.97 1.88
N ILE A 321 -12.02 11.19 2.94
CA ILE A 321 -12.26 11.69 4.29
C ILE A 321 -11.00 12.39 4.85
N ILE A 322 -9.82 11.96 4.44
CA ILE A 322 -8.54 12.56 4.86
C ILE A 322 -8.41 14.02 4.37
N ASP A 323 -9.04 14.34 3.23
CA ASP A 323 -8.98 15.67 2.61
C ASP A 323 -10.06 16.61 3.17
N GLN A 324 -11.24 16.09 3.53
CA GLN A 324 -12.38 16.89 3.96
C GLN A 324 -12.31 17.34 5.43
N ASP A 325 -11.79 16.54 6.32
CA ASP A 325 -11.76 16.85 7.75
C ASP A 325 -10.63 17.80 8.16
N GLY A 326 -9.81 18.30 7.22
CA GLY A 326 -8.69 19.20 7.52
C GLY A 326 -7.72 18.61 8.57
N GLY A 327 -7.93 17.35 8.90
CA GLY A 327 -7.18 16.59 9.88
C GLY A 327 -5.73 16.47 9.41
N SER A 328 -4.85 17.04 10.18
CA SER A 328 -3.42 17.01 10.02
C SER A 328 -2.94 15.56 9.91
N TRP A 329 -2.82 15.03 8.69
CA TRP A 329 -1.86 13.99 8.44
C TRP A 329 -0.48 14.65 8.59
N CYS A 330 -0.04 14.75 9.81
CA CYS A 330 1.36 14.98 10.11
C CYS A 330 2.04 13.62 10.27
N PRO A 331 3.06 13.30 9.44
CA PRO A 331 3.89 12.11 9.67
C PRO A 331 4.67 12.22 10.96
#